data_6e421f227abf0f60af3954d9c1d4020e
#
_entry.id   6e421f227abf0f60af3954d9c1d4020e
#
_cell.length_a   1.000
_cell.length_b   1.000
_cell.length_c   1.000
_cell.angle_alpha   90.00
_cell.angle_beta   90.00
_cell.angle_gamma   90.00
#
_symmetry.space_group_name_H-M   'P 1'
#
loop_
_entity.id
_entity.type
_entity.pdbx_description
1 polymer ?
#
loop_
_entity_poly.entity_id
_entity_poly.type
_entity_poly.pdbx_seq_one_letter_code
_entity_poly.pdbx_strand_id
1 'polypeptide(L)'
;MKVFLDLDGVLASLFDAISYRFFNKQYKDITPEEKAEAKKIWYDRKHFIKNFGDVEEFFATLPAFGKNGELTKAIIDTVVKEFGGYNICSHPAGIDSKASEAGKRIWIHKHLNPLPDEMYFPQSKATYAKNEDGTPNILVDDFPPYIRSWRDAGGIAIEMRTDSFNSPEQVRAFLIKELNTTKEHINKPVKESFDSIVGRLLSEFNA
;
A
#
# COMPACT_ATOMS: atom_id res chain seq x y z
N MET A 1 -7.13 -10.42 -11.75
CA MET A 1 -6.07 -9.69 -11.02
C MET A 1 -6.67 -8.42 -10.47
N LYS A 2 -6.52 -8.18 -9.16
CA LYS A 2 -7.00 -6.98 -8.46
C LYS A 2 -5.81 -6.13 -8.01
N VAL A 3 -6.02 -4.81 -7.88
CA VAL A 3 -5.03 -3.89 -7.30
C VAL A 3 -5.48 -3.50 -5.90
N PHE A 4 -4.55 -3.57 -4.96
CA PHE A 4 -4.73 -3.20 -3.57
C PHE A 4 -3.80 -2.05 -3.22
N LEU A 5 -4.32 -1.01 -2.60
CA LEU A 5 -3.57 0.15 -2.13
C LEU A 5 -3.57 0.16 -0.61
N ASP A 6 -2.40 0.38 0.00
CA ASP A 6 -2.35 0.75 1.42
C ASP A 6 -2.83 2.19 1.63
N LEU A 7 -3.20 2.52 2.85
CA LEU A 7 -3.54 3.90 3.25
C LEU A 7 -2.32 4.63 3.80
N ASP A 8 -1.76 4.14 4.90
CA ASP A 8 -0.73 4.84 5.66
C ASP A 8 0.60 4.83 4.89
N GLY A 9 1.12 5.98 4.53
CA GLY A 9 2.35 6.10 3.74
C GLY A 9 2.15 6.07 2.21
N VAL A 10 0.99 5.58 1.72
CA VAL A 10 0.66 5.55 0.28
C VAL A 10 -0.40 6.60 -0.08
N LEU A 11 -1.57 6.57 0.56
CA LEU A 11 -2.67 7.51 0.28
C LEU A 11 -2.82 8.58 1.37
N ALA A 12 -2.63 8.20 2.63
CA ALA A 12 -2.71 9.07 3.80
C ALA A 12 -1.33 9.33 4.41
N SER A 13 -1.04 10.59 4.72
CA SER A 13 0.27 11.03 5.21
C SER A 13 0.37 10.92 6.74
N LEU A 14 0.40 9.67 7.23
CA LEU A 14 0.45 9.34 8.65
C LEU A 14 1.66 9.97 9.36
N PHE A 15 2.86 9.78 8.81
CA PHE A 15 4.07 10.26 9.47
C PHE A 15 4.23 11.78 9.39
N ASP A 16 3.67 12.46 8.39
CA ASP A 16 3.62 13.92 8.40
C ASP A 16 2.72 14.46 9.51
N ALA A 17 1.56 13.81 9.75
CA ALA A 17 0.67 14.20 10.85
C ALA A 17 1.39 14.11 12.21
N ILE A 18 2.19 13.05 12.41
CA ILE A 18 3.01 12.89 13.62
C ILE A 18 4.13 13.94 13.66
N SER A 19 4.88 14.12 12.58
CA SER A 19 6.04 15.03 12.52
C SER A 19 5.64 16.49 12.72
N TYR A 20 4.55 16.93 12.10
CA TYR A 20 4.05 18.29 12.31
C TYR A 20 3.66 18.55 13.75
N ARG A 21 3.06 17.57 14.42
CA ARG A 21 2.67 17.69 15.82
C ARG A 21 3.84 17.93 16.77
N PHE A 22 4.98 17.26 16.52
CA PHE A 22 6.12 17.28 17.44
C PHE A 22 7.26 18.18 17.00
N PHE A 23 7.48 18.30 15.70
CA PHE A 23 8.66 18.97 15.13
C PHE A 23 8.32 20.16 14.25
N ASN A 24 7.04 20.38 13.95
CA ASN A 24 6.56 21.42 13.02
C ASN A 24 7.24 21.35 11.64
N LYS A 25 7.51 20.14 11.15
CA LYS A 25 8.19 19.83 9.89
C LYS A 25 7.51 18.66 9.20
N GLN A 26 7.71 18.57 7.87
CA GLN A 26 7.35 17.35 7.12
C GLN A 26 8.26 16.18 7.55
N TYR A 27 7.75 14.94 7.47
CA TYR A 27 8.52 13.75 7.87
C TYR A 27 9.81 13.58 7.06
N LYS A 28 9.82 13.99 5.79
CA LYS A 28 11.04 13.97 4.96
C LYS A 28 12.12 14.94 5.43
N ASP A 29 11.75 16.03 6.11
CA ASP A 29 12.64 17.14 6.52
C ASP A 29 13.13 17.01 7.96
N ILE A 30 12.67 15.99 8.73
CA ILE A 30 13.15 15.75 10.09
C ILE A 30 14.40 14.86 10.09
N THR A 31 15.22 15.01 11.15
CA THR A 31 16.47 14.26 11.30
C THR A 31 16.23 12.76 11.57
N PRO A 32 17.27 11.91 11.41
CA PRO A 32 17.17 10.49 11.78
C PRO A 32 16.72 10.25 13.22
N GLU A 33 17.18 11.09 14.17
CA GLU A 33 16.82 11.03 15.60
C GLU A 33 15.34 11.39 15.80
N GLU A 34 14.87 12.48 15.16
CA GLU A 34 13.45 12.88 15.15
C GLU A 34 12.57 11.80 14.52
N LYS A 35 13.05 11.10 13.46
CA LYS A 35 12.35 9.95 12.86
C LYS A 35 12.23 8.77 13.81
N ALA A 36 13.29 8.49 14.57
CA ALA A 36 13.26 7.42 15.58
C ALA A 36 12.27 7.76 16.71
N GLU A 37 12.21 9.03 17.13
CA GLU A 37 11.25 9.51 18.12
C GLU A 37 9.81 9.43 17.61
N ALA A 38 9.53 9.89 16.40
CA ALA A 38 8.21 9.77 15.76
C ALA A 38 7.71 8.33 15.72
N LYS A 39 8.59 7.38 15.38
CA LYS A 39 8.26 5.95 15.41
C LYS A 39 7.98 5.45 16.83
N LYS A 40 8.75 5.87 17.82
CA LYS A 40 8.53 5.50 19.22
C LYS A 40 7.17 5.99 19.72
N ILE A 41 6.79 7.22 19.39
CA ILE A 41 5.48 7.79 19.70
C ILE A 41 4.37 6.95 19.06
N TRP A 42 4.54 6.55 17.82
CA TRP A 42 3.60 5.72 17.08
C TRP A 42 3.34 4.35 17.75
N TYR A 43 4.38 3.71 18.29
CA TYR A 43 4.25 2.38 18.90
C TYR A 43 3.87 2.40 20.38
N ASP A 44 3.87 3.56 21.06
CA ASP A 44 3.45 3.70 22.46
C ASP A 44 2.02 4.24 22.57
N ARG A 45 1.06 3.33 22.84
CA ARG A 45 -0.35 3.66 22.94
C ARG A 45 -0.63 4.81 23.92
N LYS A 46 -0.01 4.81 25.09
CA LYS A 46 -0.24 5.86 26.11
C LYS A 46 0.27 7.21 25.61
N HIS A 47 1.43 7.21 24.99
CA HIS A 47 2.05 8.39 24.41
C HIS A 47 1.21 8.91 23.25
N PHE A 48 0.75 8.02 22.39
CA PHE A 48 -0.12 8.35 21.26
C PHE A 48 -1.42 9.02 21.72
N ILE A 49 -2.20 8.36 22.61
CA ILE A 49 -3.48 8.91 23.11
C ILE A 49 -3.28 10.25 23.83
N LYS A 50 -2.23 10.39 24.63
CA LYS A 50 -1.91 11.64 25.31
C LYS A 50 -1.71 12.82 24.34
N ASN A 51 -1.14 12.57 23.17
CA ASN A 51 -0.74 13.62 22.23
C ASN A 51 -1.75 13.85 21.09
N PHE A 52 -2.48 12.82 20.69
CA PHE A 52 -3.40 12.86 19.55
C PHE A 52 -4.88 12.69 19.95
N GLY A 53 -5.15 12.27 21.21
CA GLY A 53 -6.52 12.09 21.69
C GLY A 53 -7.16 10.81 21.15
N ASP A 54 -8.31 10.95 20.52
CA ASP A 54 -9.10 9.85 20.01
C ASP A 54 -8.46 9.21 18.75
N VAL A 55 -8.35 7.87 18.75
CA VAL A 55 -7.70 7.13 17.67
C VAL A 55 -8.52 7.18 16.38
N GLU A 56 -9.85 7.11 16.48
CA GLU A 56 -10.73 7.19 15.31
C GLU A 56 -10.62 8.57 14.66
N GLU A 57 -10.73 9.63 15.43
CA GLU A 57 -10.61 11.01 14.96
C GLU A 57 -9.24 11.26 14.33
N PHE A 58 -8.17 10.73 14.92
CA PHE A 58 -6.83 10.87 14.37
C PHE A 58 -6.75 10.29 12.95
N PHE A 59 -7.20 9.04 12.74
CA PHE A 59 -7.17 8.43 11.41
C PHE A 59 -8.15 9.10 10.44
N ALA A 60 -9.32 9.53 10.90
CA ALA A 60 -10.32 10.21 10.08
C ALA A 60 -9.85 11.59 9.58
N THR A 61 -8.86 12.19 10.24
CA THR A 61 -8.37 13.55 9.95
C THR A 61 -6.97 13.60 9.36
N LEU A 62 -6.35 12.46 9.07
CA LEU A 62 -5.04 12.42 8.42
C LEU A 62 -5.05 13.24 7.12
N PRO A 63 -3.96 13.95 6.80
CA PRO A 63 -3.86 14.62 5.51
C PRO A 63 -3.69 13.59 4.39
N ALA A 64 -4.28 13.83 3.23
CA ALA A 64 -3.91 13.18 1.99
C ALA A 64 -2.59 13.75 1.47
N PHE A 65 -1.82 12.97 0.69
CA PHE A 65 -0.54 13.44 0.17
C PHE A 65 -0.67 14.53 -0.89
N GLY A 66 0.23 15.51 -0.80
CA GLY A 66 0.31 16.65 -1.70
C GLY A 66 -0.60 17.81 -1.28
N LYS A 67 -0.45 18.94 -1.96
CA LYS A 67 -1.30 20.09 -1.72
C LYS A 67 -2.75 19.74 -2.11
N ASN A 68 -3.68 19.82 -1.15
CA ASN A 68 -5.07 19.44 -1.36
C ASN A 68 -5.27 17.96 -1.81
N GLY A 69 -4.34 17.06 -1.48
CA GLY A 69 -4.45 15.64 -1.82
C GLY A 69 -4.12 15.30 -3.28
N GLU A 70 -3.42 16.16 -4.00
CA GLU A 70 -3.15 15.97 -5.44
C GLU A 70 -2.31 14.75 -5.77
N LEU A 71 -1.38 14.34 -4.89
CA LEU A 71 -0.58 13.13 -5.09
C LEU A 71 -1.43 11.89 -4.86
N THR A 72 -2.24 11.87 -3.80
CA THR A 72 -3.23 10.80 -3.55
C THR A 72 -4.18 10.65 -4.74
N LYS A 73 -4.71 11.77 -5.25
CA LYS A 73 -5.57 11.75 -6.44
C LYS A 73 -4.85 11.18 -7.67
N ALA A 74 -3.58 11.52 -7.87
CA ALA A 74 -2.79 11.01 -9.00
C ALA A 74 -2.60 9.48 -8.92
N ILE A 75 -2.45 8.92 -7.71
CA ILE A 75 -2.39 7.47 -7.50
C ILE A 75 -3.72 6.83 -7.95
N ILE A 76 -4.84 7.31 -7.40
CA ILE A 76 -6.17 6.78 -7.70
C ILE A 76 -6.49 6.87 -9.19
N ASP A 77 -6.35 8.06 -9.80
CA ASP A 77 -6.61 8.28 -11.23
C ASP A 77 -5.79 7.33 -12.11
N THR A 78 -4.51 7.10 -11.75
CA THR A 78 -3.62 6.22 -12.52
C THR A 78 -4.07 4.76 -12.41
N VAL A 79 -4.33 4.28 -11.19
CA VAL A 79 -4.74 2.89 -10.98
C VAL A 79 -6.10 2.60 -11.61
N VAL A 80 -7.07 3.50 -11.46
CA VAL A 80 -8.40 3.37 -12.09
C VAL A 80 -8.28 3.37 -13.62
N LYS A 81 -7.46 4.24 -14.19
CA LYS A 81 -7.22 4.25 -15.65
C LYS A 81 -6.61 2.95 -16.17
N GLU A 82 -5.67 2.37 -15.43
CA GLU A 82 -4.90 1.19 -15.87
C GLU A 82 -5.61 -0.15 -15.60
N PHE A 83 -6.48 -0.22 -14.57
CA PHE A 83 -7.09 -1.46 -14.09
C PHE A 83 -8.62 -1.41 -13.95
N GLY A 84 -9.24 -0.24 -14.12
CA GLY A 84 -10.69 -0.05 -14.04
C GLY A 84 -11.22 0.16 -12.62
N GLY A 85 -10.44 -0.18 -11.56
CA GLY A 85 -10.83 -0.05 -10.16
C GLY A 85 -9.68 -0.40 -9.24
N TYR A 86 -9.92 -0.34 -7.93
CA TYR A 86 -8.93 -0.67 -6.90
C TYR A 86 -9.61 -1.07 -5.59
N ASN A 87 -8.85 -1.74 -4.73
CA ASN A 87 -9.25 -2.10 -3.39
C ASN A 87 -8.33 -1.43 -2.36
N ILE A 88 -8.82 -1.22 -1.15
CA ILE A 88 -7.97 -0.85 -0.02
C ILE A 88 -7.57 -2.12 0.74
N CYS A 89 -6.28 -2.24 1.09
CA CYS A 89 -5.78 -3.26 1.99
C CYS A 89 -4.81 -2.62 3.00
N SER A 90 -5.34 -2.16 4.14
CA SER A 90 -4.58 -1.45 5.17
C SER A 90 -4.63 -2.19 6.50
N HIS A 91 -3.47 -2.35 7.15
CA HIS A 91 -3.41 -2.97 8.48
C HIS A 91 -4.10 -2.06 9.51
N PRO A 92 -4.99 -2.57 10.38
CA PRO A 92 -5.53 -1.79 11.47
C PRO A 92 -4.42 -1.52 12.49
N ALA A 93 -4.27 -0.27 12.92
CA ALA A 93 -3.21 0.10 13.86
C ALA A 93 -3.36 -0.63 15.20
N GLY A 94 -2.26 -1.21 15.68
CA GLY A 94 -2.22 -1.98 16.92
C GLY A 94 -2.54 -1.17 18.19
N ILE A 95 -2.59 0.16 18.10
CA ILE A 95 -2.97 1.07 19.19
C ILE A 95 -4.42 0.82 19.61
N ASP A 96 -5.34 0.80 18.66
CA ASP A 96 -6.74 0.41 18.78
C ASP A 96 -7.24 0.03 17.39
N SER A 97 -7.32 -1.28 17.14
CA SER A 97 -7.64 -1.78 15.79
C SER A 97 -9.04 -1.39 15.32
N LYS A 98 -10.03 -1.36 16.23
CA LYS A 98 -11.41 -1.01 15.87
C LYS A 98 -11.55 0.48 15.57
N ALA A 99 -11.01 1.32 16.46
CA ALA A 99 -11.06 2.76 16.29
C ALA A 99 -10.25 3.20 15.06
N SER A 100 -9.08 2.61 14.83
CA SER A 100 -8.27 2.93 13.64
C SER A 100 -8.96 2.50 12.33
N GLU A 101 -9.60 1.34 12.30
CA GLU A 101 -10.40 0.91 11.14
C GLU A 101 -11.56 1.89 10.88
N ALA A 102 -12.32 2.26 11.93
CA ALA A 102 -13.43 3.21 11.80
C ALA A 102 -12.96 4.56 11.23
N GLY A 103 -11.89 5.12 11.78
CA GLY A 103 -11.31 6.37 11.30
C GLY A 103 -10.79 6.27 9.85
N LYS A 104 -10.15 5.17 9.49
CA LYS A 104 -9.72 4.91 8.10
C LYS A 104 -10.88 4.85 7.12
N ARG A 105 -11.99 4.22 7.49
CA ARG A 105 -13.21 4.18 6.66
C ARG A 105 -13.80 5.58 6.45
N ILE A 106 -13.86 6.41 7.51
CA ILE A 106 -14.28 7.81 7.41
C ILE A 106 -13.35 8.57 6.46
N TRP A 107 -12.02 8.40 6.63
CA TRP A 107 -11.02 9.03 5.77
C TRP A 107 -11.21 8.67 4.30
N ILE A 108 -11.41 7.39 3.97
CA ILE A 108 -11.64 6.89 2.61
C ILE A 108 -12.84 7.60 1.97
N HIS A 109 -13.98 7.62 2.66
CA HIS A 109 -15.20 8.25 2.16
C HIS A 109 -15.05 9.76 1.96
N LYS A 110 -14.19 10.42 2.75
CA LYS A 110 -13.95 11.85 2.67
C LYS A 110 -12.98 12.23 1.54
N HIS A 111 -11.97 11.42 1.29
CA HIS A 111 -10.81 11.81 0.46
C HIS A 111 -10.73 11.09 -0.88
N LEU A 112 -11.36 9.92 -1.05
CA LEU A 112 -11.24 9.13 -2.27
C LEU A 112 -12.46 9.26 -3.17
N ASN A 113 -12.19 9.54 -4.45
CA ASN A 113 -13.19 9.57 -5.51
C ASN A 113 -12.50 9.19 -6.84
N PRO A 114 -12.90 8.07 -7.51
CA PRO A 114 -13.95 7.14 -7.09
C PRO A 114 -13.60 6.40 -5.80
N LEU A 115 -14.61 5.88 -5.10
CA LEU A 115 -14.41 5.00 -3.94
C LEU A 115 -13.80 3.66 -4.38
N PRO A 116 -13.07 2.97 -3.48
CA PRO A 116 -12.57 1.62 -3.75
C PRO A 116 -13.72 0.62 -3.92
N ASP A 117 -13.47 -0.46 -4.69
CA ASP A 117 -14.42 -1.55 -4.86
C ASP A 117 -14.69 -2.26 -3.53
N GLU A 118 -13.62 -2.51 -2.75
CA GLU A 118 -13.67 -3.17 -1.46
C GLU A 118 -12.63 -2.57 -0.48
N MET A 119 -12.90 -2.70 0.83
CA MET A 119 -12.03 -2.21 1.91
C MET A 119 -11.70 -3.34 2.87
N TYR A 120 -10.45 -3.74 2.93
CA TYR A 120 -9.93 -4.80 3.78
C TYR A 120 -8.99 -4.25 4.85
N PHE A 121 -9.19 -4.69 6.10
CA PHE A 121 -8.35 -4.32 7.25
C PHE A 121 -7.83 -5.57 7.97
N PRO A 122 -7.02 -6.40 7.29
CA PRO A 122 -6.55 -7.66 7.84
C PRO A 122 -5.35 -7.48 8.77
N GLN A 123 -5.12 -8.45 9.65
CA GLN A 123 -3.86 -8.58 10.40
C GLN A 123 -2.70 -8.98 9.48
N SER A 124 -2.96 -9.75 8.42
CA SER A 124 -1.99 -10.11 7.40
C SER A 124 -2.53 -9.76 6.01
N LYS A 125 -1.88 -8.83 5.33
CA LYS A 125 -2.25 -8.46 3.95
C LYS A 125 -2.01 -9.62 2.97
N ALA A 126 -1.05 -10.50 3.24
CA ALA A 126 -0.67 -11.63 2.39
C ALA A 126 -1.83 -12.58 2.05
N THR A 127 -2.89 -12.59 2.88
CA THR A 127 -4.13 -13.35 2.61
C THR A 127 -4.79 -12.99 1.28
N TYR A 128 -4.58 -11.76 0.80
CA TYR A 128 -5.17 -11.25 -0.45
C TYR A 128 -4.18 -11.24 -1.63
N ALA A 129 -3.01 -11.86 -1.47
CA ALA A 129 -1.97 -11.84 -2.49
C ALA A 129 -2.36 -12.55 -3.79
N LYS A 130 -3.31 -13.49 -3.72
CA LYS A 130 -3.86 -14.22 -4.87
C LYS A 130 -5.39 -14.25 -4.83
N ASN A 131 -5.98 -14.34 -6.00
CA ASN A 131 -7.38 -14.74 -6.17
C ASN A 131 -7.57 -16.24 -5.93
N GLU A 132 -8.82 -16.69 -5.84
CA GLU A 132 -9.17 -18.11 -5.67
C GLU A 132 -8.66 -19.00 -6.80
N ASP A 133 -8.56 -18.46 -8.02
CA ASP A 133 -8.02 -19.14 -9.21
C ASP A 133 -6.48 -19.18 -9.27
N GLY A 134 -5.80 -18.67 -8.23
CA GLY A 134 -4.35 -18.58 -8.15
C GLY A 134 -3.73 -17.38 -8.87
N THR A 135 -4.51 -16.57 -9.57
CA THR A 135 -4.01 -15.35 -10.24
C THR A 135 -3.44 -14.37 -9.21
N PRO A 136 -2.20 -13.85 -9.39
CA PRO A 136 -1.60 -12.90 -8.46
C PRO A 136 -2.34 -11.56 -8.47
N ASN A 137 -2.47 -10.97 -7.28
CA ASN A 137 -2.94 -9.60 -7.10
C ASN A 137 -1.74 -8.65 -6.91
N ILE A 138 -1.97 -7.37 -7.16
CA ILE A 138 -0.97 -6.31 -7.00
C ILE A 138 -1.23 -5.58 -5.68
N LEU A 139 -0.18 -5.37 -4.88
CA LEU A 139 -0.18 -4.48 -3.72
C LEU A 139 0.73 -3.29 -3.99
N VAL A 140 0.25 -2.08 -3.69
CA VAL A 140 1.07 -0.87 -3.58
C VAL A 140 1.16 -0.50 -2.10
N ASP A 141 2.37 -0.50 -1.54
CA ASP A 141 2.60 -0.35 -0.10
C ASP A 141 3.97 0.31 0.15
N ASP A 142 4.14 1.03 1.25
CA ASP A 142 5.41 1.67 1.61
C ASP A 142 6.24 0.85 2.62
N PHE A 143 5.64 -0.19 3.23
CA PHE A 143 6.26 -0.93 4.32
C PHE A 143 6.91 -2.24 3.86
N PRO A 144 8.26 -2.34 3.86
CA PRO A 144 8.98 -3.50 3.34
C PRO A 144 8.55 -4.88 3.88
N PRO A 145 8.15 -5.04 5.17
CA PRO A 145 7.62 -6.32 5.64
C PRO A 145 6.35 -6.77 4.94
N TYR A 146 5.41 -5.87 4.62
CA TYR A 146 4.20 -6.21 3.86
C TYR A 146 4.51 -6.54 2.42
N ILE A 147 5.42 -5.78 1.80
CA ILE A 147 5.93 -6.06 0.44
C ILE A 147 6.50 -7.49 0.36
N ARG A 148 7.36 -7.87 1.31
CA ARG A 148 7.95 -9.21 1.34
C ARG A 148 6.89 -10.29 1.54
N SER A 149 6.06 -10.19 2.57
CA SER A 149 5.03 -11.19 2.87
C SER A 149 4.02 -11.37 1.73
N TRP A 150 3.69 -10.28 1.01
CA TRP A 150 2.83 -10.35 -0.17
C TRP A 150 3.48 -11.12 -1.31
N ARG A 151 4.77 -10.86 -1.60
CA ARG A 151 5.54 -11.57 -2.62
C ARG A 151 5.73 -13.04 -2.26
N ASP A 152 6.04 -13.35 -1.00
CA ASP A 152 6.19 -14.72 -0.49
C ASP A 152 4.88 -15.53 -0.64
N ALA A 153 3.72 -14.88 -0.53
CA ALA A 153 2.43 -15.48 -0.80
C ALA A 153 2.09 -15.57 -2.30
N GLY A 154 3.00 -15.13 -3.18
CA GLY A 154 2.90 -15.23 -4.63
C GLY A 154 2.11 -14.10 -5.30
N GLY A 155 1.89 -13.01 -4.61
CA GLY A 155 1.40 -11.76 -5.17
C GLY A 155 2.52 -10.90 -5.76
N ILE A 156 2.14 -9.80 -6.40
CA ILE A 156 3.05 -8.80 -6.95
C ILE A 156 2.98 -7.57 -6.05
N ALA A 157 4.12 -7.01 -5.65
CA ALA A 157 4.13 -5.84 -4.79
C ALA A 157 5.02 -4.74 -5.36
N ILE A 158 4.47 -3.51 -5.38
CA ILE A 158 5.13 -2.26 -5.76
C ILE A 158 5.41 -1.49 -4.46
N GLU A 159 6.69 -1.29 -4.16
CA GLU A 159 7.09 -0.44 -3.04
C GLU A 159 6.98 1.02 -3.45
N MET A 160 6.12 1.77 -2.75
CA MET A 160 5.86 3.17 -3.07
C MET A 160 5.80 4.03 -1.81
N ARG A 161 6.70 4.97 -1.71
CA ARG A 161 6.70 6.00 -0.66
C ARG A 161 6.25 7.31 -1.26
N THR A 162 5.02 7.70 -1.00
CA THR A 162 4.41 8.89 -1.63
C THR A 162 5.07 10.18 -1.18
N ASP A 163 5.65 10.22 0.02
CA ASP A 163 6.45 11.35 0.53
C ASP A 163 7.72 11.64 -0.28
N SER A 164 8.15 10.73 -1.15
CA SER A 164 9.32 10.92 -2.02
C SER A 164 9.02 11.67 -3.32
N PHE A 165 7.74 11.87 -3.67
CA PHE A 165 7.34 12.57 -4.89
C PHE A 165 7.00 14.03 -4.62
N ASN A 166 7.32 14.90 -5.58
CA ASN A 166 7.08 16.33 -5.49
C ASN A 166 5.97 16.82 -6.43
N SER A 167 5.48 15.97 -7.32
CA SER A 167 4.39 16.32 -8.23
C SER A 167 3.52 15.12 -8.64
N PRO A 168 2.26 15.36 -9.04
CA PRO A 168 1.38 14.34 -9.61
C PRO A 168 1.96 13.62 -10.83
N GLU A 169 2.75 14.31 -11.65
CA GLU A 169 3.39 13.77 -12.86
C GLU A 169 4.43 12.71 -12.49
N GLN A 170 5.22 12.95 -11.44
CA GLN A 170 6.20 11.98 -10.94
C GLN A 170 5.50 10.71 -10.42
N VAL A 171 4.41 10.87 -9.68
CA VAL A 171 3.56 9.76 -9.19
C VAL A 171 3.05 8.94 -10.37
N ARG A 172 2.44 9.59 -11.38
CA ARG A 172 1.90 8.91 -12.57
C ARG A 172 2.99 8.17 -13.34
N ALA A 173 4.12 8.83 -13.59
CA ALA A 173 5.23 8.22 -14.34
C ALA A 173 5.79 6.98 -13.61
N PHE A 174 5.96 7.07 -12.30
CA PHE A 174 6.40 5.93 -11.47
C PHE A 174 5.40 4.77 -11.56
N LEU A 175 4.12 5.02 -11.25
CA LEU A 175 3.11 3.96 -11.23
C LEU A 175 2.92 3.32 -12.62
N ILE A 176 2.85 4.09 -13.69
CA ILE A 176 2.72 3.56 -15.05
C ILE A 176 3.90 2.63 -15.38
N LYS A 177 5.13 3.03 -15.04
CA LYS A 177 6.32 2.20 -15.25
C LYS A 177 6.22 0.88 -14.49
N GLU A 178 5.95 0.93 -13.19
CA GLU A 178 5.90 -0.27 -12.34
C GLU A 178 4.74 -1.21 -12.75
N LEU A 179 3.56 -0.65 -13.06
CA LEU A 179 2.40 -1.41 -13.50
C LEU A 179 2.62 -2.06 -14.89
N ASN A 180 3.28 -1.37 -15.82
CA ASN A 180 3.62 -1.95 -17.13
C ASN A 180 4.64 -3.08 -17.00
N THR A 181 5.68 -2.90 -16.18
CA THR A 181 6.64 -3.96 -15.86
C THR A 181 5.94 -5.18 -15.29
N THR A 182 4.95 -4.97 -14.40
CA THR A 182 4.12 -6.03 -13.83
C THR A 182 3.31 -6.77 -14.90
N LYS A 183 2.62 -6.04 -15.80
CA LYS A 183 1.85 -6.63 -16.91
C LYS A 183 2.72 -7.47 -17.83
N GLU A 184 3.93 -7.01 -18.14
CA GLU A 184 4.89 -7.75 -18.97
C GLU A 184 5.35 -9.07 -18.32
N HIS A 185 5.57 -9.07 -16.98
CA HIS A 185 5.96 -10.28 -16.25
C HIS A 185 4.85 -11.34 -16.24
N ILE A 186 3.59 -10.91 -16.08
CA ILE A 186 2.44 -11.82 -16.07
C ILE A 186 2.20 -12.44 -17.47
N ASN A 187 2.38 -11.65 -18.52
CA ASN A 187 2.13 -12.08 -19.88
C ASN A 187 3.30 -12.87 -20.50
N LYS A 188 4.45 -12.97 -19.83
CA LYS A 188 5.52 -13.87 -20.27
C LYS A 188 5.06 -15.30 -20.08
N PRO A 189 5.08 -16.15 -21.15
CA PRO A 189 4.79 -17.58 -20.98
C PRO A 189 5.75 -18.11 -19.91
N VAL A 190 5.19 -18.84 -18.93
CA VAL A 190 6.00 -19.55 -17.94
C VAL A 190 6.96 -20.43 -18.75
N LYS A 191 8.27 -20.15 -18.67
CA LYS A 191 9.26 -21.08 -19.24
C LYS A 191 8.99 -22.42 -18.57
N GLU A 192 8.65 -23.45 -19.39
CA GLU A 192 8.46 -24.81 -18.87
C GLU A 192 9.57 -25.12 -17.87
N SER A 193 9.18 -25.61 -16.70
CA SER A 193 10.18 -25.99 -15.69
C SER A 193 11.06 -27.10 -16.28
N PHE A 194 12.31 -27.16 -15.89
CA PHE A 194 13.23 -28.22 -16.33
C PHE A 194 12.61 -29.61 -16.16
N ASP A 195 11.87 -29.83 -15.06
CA ASP A 195 11.16 -31.09 -14.78
C ASP A 195 10.03 -31.37 -15.76
N SER A 196 9.30 -30.33 -16.21
CA SER A 196 8.26 -30.45 -17.25
C SER A 196 8.86 -30.80 -18.61
N ILE A 197 10.00 -30.19 -18.95
CA ILE A 197 10.75 -30.48 -20.18
C ILE A 197 11.29 -31.90 -20.14
N VAL A 198 11.89 -32.32 -19.04
CA VAL A 198 12.41 -33.67 -18.83
C VAL A 198 11.28 -34.70 -18.85
N GLY A 199 10.15 -34.46 -18.21
CA GLY A 199 8.98 -35.33 -18.22
C GLY A 199 8.43 -35.55 -19.65
N ARG A 200 8.33 -34.49 -20.47
CA ARG A 200 7.91 -34.56 -21.88
C ARG A 200 8.91 -35.35 -22.72
N LEU A 201 10.22 -35.07 -22.61
CA LEU A 201 11.26 -35.77 -23.35
C LEU A 201 11.28 -37.27 -22.99
N LEU A 202 11.12 -37.64 -21.72
CA LEU A 202 11.05 -39.03 -21.28
C LEU A 202 9.80 -39.74 -21.81
N SER A 203 8.67 -39.05 -21.97
CA SER A 203 7.46 -39.62 -22.56
C SER A 203 7.59 -39.87 -24.08
N GLU A 204 8.33 -39.01 -24.79
CA GLU A 204 8.63 -39.16 -26.22
C GLU A 204 9.62 -40.27 -26.51
N PHE A 205 10.53 -40.58 -25.58
CA PHE A 205 11.49 -41.68 -25.69
C PHE A 205 10.90 -43.08 -25.40
N ASN A 206 9.75 -43.12 -24.73
CA ASN A 206 9.08 -44.39 -24.33
C ASN A 206 7.86 -44.71 -25.24
N ALA A 207 7.63 -43.95 -26.29
CA ALA A 207 6.60 -44.17 -27.29
C ALA A 207 7.19 -44.69 -28.59
#